data_50aab0f0a87d0fa80b32e11bf2a05d83
#
_entry.id   50aab0f0a87d0fa80b32e11bf2a05d83
#
_cell.length_a   1.000
_cell.length_b   1.000
_cell.length_c   1.000
_cell.angle_alpha   90.00
_cell.angle_beta   90.00
_cell.angle_gamma   90.00
#
_symmetry.space_group_name_H-M   'P 1'
#
loop_
_entity.id
_entity.type
_entity.pdbx_description
1 polymer ?
#
loop_
_entity_poly.entity_id
_entity_poly.type
_entity_poly.pdbx_seq_one_letter_code
_entity_poly.pdbx_strand_id
1 'polypeptide(L)'
;VKTEIEALNFDGLSQDAKVDYIVFRNELEHELRELDREEREEAENAPYVPFAAAIVGLEESRRAMNPVDAAQAARALTALGGQIEAARKAVEAKLKADSGADAARGRKIVGARAAAEAAALRETLRRWFTFYNAYDPAFTWWAEVAYKSTDAALEAHIKLLRERVAGLPAARGGARRPGREEEDELGDSVADARAGSMEDIAGNPLGRDGLMSELAYEMIPYTPEQLIAIANKEYAWCEAEMKKASREMGFGDDWKRAVEKIKTLYVEPGKQPQMIRDLAREAEAFLDAHDLVTVPAIARETWRMEMMTPERQLVAPFFLGGEVISVSYPTNGMSFDQKMTTMRGNNVPMSRATVFHELIPGHHLQGYYGARFRPYRSLVSGTPFVTEGWSLYWELLMWELKFQRTPEDRVGALVWRMHRCARIIFSLKFHLGQMTPAECVDFLVDKVGFERPNAVGEVRRSFSGAYSPLYQAAYLVGGIQLKSLHDSLTGAGKMTNREFNDAVLKQNRIPIEMIRAGL
;
A
#
# COMPACT_ATOMS: atom_id res chain seq x y z
N VAL A 1 -11.38 -3.24 -27.66
CA VAL A 1 -10.24 -2.33 -27.37
C VAL A 1 -8.91 -3.00 -27.74
N LYS A 2 -8.53 -4.18 -27.16
CA LYS A 2 -7.24 -4.83 -27.46
C LYS A 2 -7.07 -5.07 -28.96
N THR A 3 -8.05 -5.67 -29.65
CA THR A 3 -8.03 -5.94 -31.09
C THR A 3 -7.91 -4.65 -31.93
N GLU A 4 -8.54 -3.57 -31.50
CA GLU A 4 -8.47 -2.27 -32.18
C GLU A 4 -7.08 -1.65 -32.09
N ILE A 5 -6.42 -1.78 -30.94
CA ILE A 5 -5.04 -1.31 -30.75
C ILE A 5 -4.06 -2.14 -31.58
N GLU A 6 -4.20 -3.46 -31.57
CA GLU A 6 -3.36 -4.37 -32.34
C GLU A 6 -3.47 -4.16 -33.88
N ALA A 7 -4.57 -3.55 -34.33
CA ALA A 7 -4.76 -3.18 -35.72
C ALA A 7 -4.03 -1.89 -36.15
N LEU A 8 -3.47 -1.12 -35.20
CA LEU A 8 -2.72 0.10 -35.51
C LEU A 8 -1.39 -0.23 -36.21
N ASN A 9 -1.01 0.59 -37.18
CA ASN A 9 0.31 0.49 -37.82
C ASN A 9 1.39 1.04 -36.86
N PHE A 10 1.95 0.16 -36.03
CA PHE A 10 2.95 0.52 -35.03
C PHE A 10 4.18 1.23 -35.60
N ASP A 11 4.67 0.78 -36.77
CA ASP A 11 5.89 1.35 -37.38
C ASP A 11 5.69 2.80 -37.81
N GLY A 12 4.47 3.16 -38.19
CA GLY A 12 4.09 4.53 -38.57
C GLY A 12 3.88 5.50 -37.43
N LEU A 13 3.91 5.04 -36.16
CA LEU A 13 3.72 5.89 -34.98
C LEU A 13 4.99 6.71 -34.67
N SER A 14 4.80 7.90 -34.09
CA SER A 14 5.90 8.66 -33.46
C SER A 14 6.49 7.90 -32.27
N GLN A 15 7.69 8.27 -31.82
CA GLN A 15 8.32 7.61 -30.67
C GLN A 15 7.43 7.68 -29.41
N ASP A 16 6.87 8.84 -29.09
CA ASP A 16 5.94 8.99 -27.97
C ASP A 16 4.70 8.08 -28.13
N ALA A 17 4.12 8.02 -29.32
CA ALA A 17 2.96 7.17 -29.57
C ALA A 17 3.30 5.67 -29.52
N LYS A 18 4.54 5.26 -29.88
CA LYS A 18 5.02 3.90 -29.70
C LYS A 18 5.13 3.53 -28.22
N VAL A 19 5.65 4.45 -27.40
CA VAL A 19 5.68 4.27 -25.95
C VAL A 19 4.27 4.10 -25.38
N ASP A 20 3.35 4.98 -25.75
CA ASP A 20 1.96 4.93 -25.29
C ASP A 20 1.24 3.64 -25.74
N TYR A 21 1.49 3.20 -26.99
CA TYR A 21 0.97 1.92 -27.51
C TYR A 21 1.45 0.73 -26.66
N ILE A 22 2.75 0.67 -26.36
CA ILE A 22 3.33 -0.44 -25.59
C ILE A 22 2.77 -0.46 -24.16
N VAL A 23 2.72 0.72 -23.53
CA VAL A 23 2.19 0.86 -22.16
C VAL A 23 0.73 0.43 -22.10
N PHE A 24 -0.10 0.93 -23.03
CA PHE A 24 -1.53 0.62 -23.03
C PHE A 24 -1.82 -0.86 -23.36
N ARG A 25 -1.08 -1.44 -24.32
CA ARG A 25 -1.21 -2.87 -24.60
C ARG A 25 -0.83 -3.74 -23.41
N ASN A 26 0.28 -3.38 -22.72
CA ASN A 26 0.73 -4.08 -21.52
C ASN A 26 -0.32 -4.01 -20.39
N GLU A 27 -0.96 -2.84 -20.20
CA GLU A 27 -2.07 -2.67 -19.26
C GLU A 27 -3.24 -3.59 -19.58
N LEU A 28 -3.71 -3.60 -20.83
CA LEU A 28 -4.82 -4.47 -21.22
C LEU A 28 -4.49 -5.97 -21.05
N GLU A 29 -3.25 -6.36 -21.29
CA GLU A 29 -2.81 -7.73 -21.05
C GLU A 29 -2.73 -8.08 -19.57
N HIS A 30 -2.36 -7.12 -18.74
CA HIS A 30 -2.37 -7.27 -17.28
C HIS A 30 -3.80 -7.39 -16.74
N GLU A 31 -4.69 -6.48 -17.10
CA GLU A 31 -6.11 -6.51 -16.73
C GLU A 31 -6.79 -7.85 -17.08
N LEU A 32 -6.51 -8.40 -18.27
CA LEU A 32 -7.05 -9.70 -18.64
C LEU A 32 -6.54 -10.84 -17.74
N ARG A 33 -5.25 -10.81 -17.37
CA ARG A 33 -4.70 -11.81 -16.44
C ARG A 33 -5.27 -11.67 -15.02
N GLU A 34 -5.51 -10.43 -14.57
CA GLU A 34 -6.14 -10.17 -13.28
C GLU A 34 -7.58 -10.70 -13.24
N LEU A 35 -8.36 -10.45 -14.30
CA LEU A 35 -9.71 -11.01 -14.42
C LEU A 35 -9.70 -12.55 -14.35
N ASP A 36 -8.77 -13.22 -15.06
CA ASP A 36 -8.62 -14.68 -14.98
C ASP A 36 -8.23 -15.17 -13.56
N ARG A 37 -7.51 -14.34 -12.80
CA ARG A 37 -7.17 -14.64 -11.41
C ARG A 37 -8.39 -14.46 -10.49
N GLU A 38 -9.10 -13.36 -10.64
CA GLU A 38 -10.31 -13.04 -9.88
C GLU A 38 -11.38 -14.12 -10.08
N GLU A 39 -11.61 -14.55 -11.32
CA GLU A 39 -12.55 -15.65 -11.62
C GLU A 39 -12.18 -16.95 -10.88
N ARG A 40 -10.90 -17.27 -10.80
CA ARG A 40 -10.44 -18.46 -10.03
C ARG A 40 -10.66 -18.28 -8.53
N GLU A 41 -10.34 -17.11 -8.00
CA GLU A 41 -10.53 -16.78 -6.59
C GLU A 41 -12.02 -16.76 -6.19
N GLU A 42 -12.90 -16.24 -7.06
CA GLU A 42 -14.34 -16.30 -6.90
C GLU A 42 -14.86 -17.75 -6.91
N ALA A 43 -14.36 -18.60 -7.82
CA ALA A 43 -14.73 -20.02 -7.86
C ALA A 43 -14.31 -20.75 -6.58
N GLU A 44 -13.15 -20.42 -5.99
CA GLU A 44 -12.72 -20.95 -4.69
C GLU A 44 -13.59 -20.46 -3.52
N ASN A 45 -14.06 -19.21 -3.57
CA ASN A 45 -14.88 -18.60 -2.53
C ASN A 45 -16.36 -19.01 -2.63
N ALA A 46 -16.89 -19.26 -3.85
CA ALA A 46 -18.30 -19.54 -4.10
C ALA A 46 -18.95 -20.57 -3.17
N PRO A 47 -18.27 -21.68 -2.78
CA PRO A 47 -18.83 -22.64 -1.81
C PRO A 47 -19.07 -22.06 -0.41
N TYR A 48 -18.41 -20.95 -0.08
CA TYR A 48 -18.53 -20.28 1.22
C TYR A 48 -19.56 -19.15 1.22
N VAL A 49 -19.86 -18.58 0.04
CA VAL A 49 -20.80 -17.45 -0.13
C VAL A 49 -21.84 -17.72 -1.24
N PRO A 50 -22.52 -18.88 -1.26
CA PRO A 50 -23.42 -19.26 -2.37
C PRO A 50 -24.64 -18.33 -2.51
N PHE A 51 -24.85 -17.42 -1.58
CA PHE A 51 -25.91 -16.43 -1.54
C PHE A 51 -25.50 -15.07 -2.16
N ALA A 52 -24.25 -14.92 -2.63
CA ALA A 52 -23.69 -13.65 -3.12
C ALA A 52 -24.56 -13.02 -4.21
N ALA A 53 -24.94 -13.81 -5.25
CA ALA A 53 -25.75 -13.33 -6.37
C ALA A 53 -27.11 -12.75 -5.94
N ALA A 54 -27.70 -13.25 -4.86
CA ALA A 54 -28.97 -12.75 -4.36
C ALA A 54 -28.82 -11.34 -3.78
N ILE A 55 -27.72 -11.04 -3.07
CA ILE A 55 -27.44 -9.71 -2.51
C ILE A 55 -27.07 -8.74 -3.62
N VAL A 56 -26.18 -9.15 -4.53
CA VAL A 56 -25.78 -8.32 -5.68
C VAL A 56 -26.99 -7.95 -6.53
N GLY A 57 -27.88 -8.90 -6.84
CA GLY A 57 -29.08 -8.63 -7.64
C GLY A 57 -30.05 -7.63 -7.00
N LEU A 58 -30.15 -7.57 -5.67
CA LEU A 58 -30.92 -6.51 -4.98
C LEU A 58 -30.30 -5.12 -5.22
N GLU A 59 -29.00 -5.01 -5.09
CA GLU A 59 -28.30 -3.73 -5.29
C GLU A 59 -28.28 -3.30 -6.77
N GLU A 60 -28.09 -4.23 -7.70
CA GLU A 60 -28.17 -3.94 -9.15
C GLU A 60 -29.57 -3.45 -9.54
N SER A 61 -30.62 -4.08 -9.02
CA SER A 61 -32.00 -3.63 -9.24
C SER A 61 -32.22 -2.20 -8.73
N ARG A 62 -31.66 -1.85 -7.57
CA ARG A 62 -31.69 -0.48 -7.03
C ARG A 62 -30.93 0.49 -7.94
N ARG A 63 -29.72 0.11 -8.38
CA ARG A 63 -28.91 0.96 -9.27
C ARG A 63 -29.57 1.19 -10.63
N ALA A 64 -30.29 0.20 -11.13
CA ALA A 64 -31.09 0.30 -12.33
C ALA A 64 -32.39 1.11 -12.11
N MET A 65 -32.62 1.64 -10.89
CA MET A 65 -33.83 2.38 -10.50
C MET A 65 -35.12 1.60 -10.70
N ASN A 66 -35.07 0.27 -10.59
CA ASN A 66 -36.28 -0.55 -10.65
C ASN A 66 -37.15 -0.31 -9.40
N PRO A 67 -38.46 -0.23 -9.54
CA PRO A 67 -39.35 -0.11 -8.40
C PRO A 67 -39.19 -1.26 -7.43
N VAL A 68 -39.19 -0.98 -6.12
CA VAL A 68 -39.16 -2.00 -5.07
C VAL A 68 -40.57 -2.34 -4.61
N ASP A 69 -40.92 -3.64 -4.59
CA ASP A 69 -42.10 -4.15 -3.89
C ASP A 69 -41.73 -4.54 -2.48
N ALA A 70 -42.26 -3.85 -1.49
CA ALA A 70 -41.91 -4.02 -0.08
C ALA A 70 -42.16 -5.44 0.45
N ALA A 71 -43.29 -6.07 0.07
CA ALA A 71 -43.60 -7.45 0.50
C ALA A 71 -42.73 -8.48 -0.20
N GLN A 72 -42.36 -8.25 -1.46
CA GLN A 72 -41.42 -9.10 -2.19
C GLN A 72 -40.02 -8.96 -1.62
N ALA A 73 -39.57 -7.75 -1.28
CA ALA A 73 -38.30 -7.50 -0.61
C ALA A 73 -38.19 -8.26 0.73
N ALA A 74 -39.23 -8.23 1.55
CA ALA A 74 -39.28 -9.01 2.79
C ALA A 74 -39.18 -10.51 2.56
N ARG A 75 -39.87 -11.04 1.55
CA ARG A 75 -39.77 -12.46 1.16
C ARG A 75 -38.35 -12.82 0.67
N ALA A 76 -37.75 -11.97 -0.14
CA ALA A 76 -36.38 -12.15 -0.63
C ALA A 76 -35.36 -12.17 0.52
N LEU A 77 -35.46 -11.24 1.47
CA LEU A 77 -34.62 -11.21 2.67
C LEU A 77 -34.80 -12.47 3.53
N THR A 78 -36.03 -12.94 3.72
CA THR A 78 -36.28 -14.17 4.49
C THR A 78 -35.66 -15.39 3.81
N ALA A 79 -35.81 -15.51 2.49
CA ALA A 79 -35.21 -16.59 1.71
C ALA A 79 -33.65 -16.53 1.77
N LEU A 80 -33.09 -15.32 1.66
CA LEU A 80 -31.66 -15.06 1.79
C LEU A 80 -31.13 -15.49 3.16
N GLY A 81 -31.82 -15.16 4.25
CA GLY A 81 -31.47 -15.61 5.60
C GLY A 81 -31.40 -17.14 5.69
N GLY A 82 -32.37 -17.83 5.07
CA GLY A 82 -32.36 -19.32 4.97
C GLY A 82 -31.16 -19.85 4.17
N GLN A 83 -30.77 -19.21 3.07
CA GLN A 83 -29.60 -19.60 2.28
C GLN A 83 -28.30 -19.43 3.08
N ILE A 84 -28.15 -18.34 3.82
CA ILE A 84 -26.98 -18.06 4.67
C ILE A 84 -26.86 -19.13 5.77
N GLU A 85 -27.95 -19.46 6.44
CA GLU A 85 -27.98 -20.53 7.46
C GLU A 85 -27.63 -21.92 6.89
N ALA A 86 -28.10 -22.24 5.68
CA ALA A 86 -27.75 -23.47 4.98
C ALA A 86 -26.25 -23.49 4.63
N ALA A 87 -25.71 -22.41 4.11
CA ALA A 87 -24.28 -22.27 3.82
C ALA A 87 -23.44 -22.43 5.09
N ARG A 88 -23.83 -21.81 6.21
CA ARG A 88 -23.15 -21.94 7.50
C ARG A 88 -23.08 -23.39 7.95
N LYS A 89 -24.19 -24.13 7.90
CA LYS A 89 -24.23 -25.56 8.27
C LYS A 89 -23.36 -26.42 7.36
N ALA A 90 -23.33 -26.14 6.06
CA ALA A 90 -22.47 -26.83 5.11
C ALA A 90 -20.97 -26.63 5.41
N VAL A 91 -20.56 -25.40 5.71
CA VAL A 91 -19.18 -25.09 6.12
C VAL A 91 -18.82 -25.80 7.43
N GLU A 92 -19.70 -25.80 8.44
CA GLU A 92 -19.47 -26.50 9.69
C GLU A 92 -19.30 -28.02 9.50
N ALA A 93 -20.09 -28.62 8.60
CA ALA A 93 -19.97 -30.05 8.27
C ALA A 93 -18.63 -30.36 7.59
N LYS A 94 -18.19 -29.49 6.63
CA LYS A 94 -16.90 -29.63 5.95
C LYS A 94 -15.73 -29.55 6.91
N LEU A 95 -15.76 -28.60 7.87
CA LEU A 95 -14.72 -28.43 8.88
C LEU A 95 -14.54 -29.66 9.78
N LYS A 96 -15.61 -30.43 10.03
CA LYS A 96 -15.54 -31.65 10.82
C LYS A 96 -14.92 -32.84 10.04
N ALA A 97 -15.04 -32.83 8.72
CA ALA A 97 -14.56 -33.91 7.86
C ALA A 97 -13.07 -33.78 7.50
N ASP A 98 -12.51 -32.57 7.55
CA ASP A 98 -11.20 -32.25 6.98
C ASP A 98 -10.18 -31.80 8.06
N SER A 99 -9.20 -32.68 8.41
CA SER A 99 -8.27 -32.50 9.54
C SER A 99 -6.78 -32.44 9.20
N GLY A 100 -6.37 -32.33 7.91
CA GLY A 100 -4.95 -32.33 7.48
C GLY A 100 -4.24 -30.98 7.62
N ALA A 101 -2.92 -30.98 7.91
CA ALA A 101 -2.12 -29.78 8.15
C ALA A 101 -1.91 -28.91 6.89
N ASP A 102 -1.66 -29.50 5.71
CA ASP A 102 -1.50 -28.76 4.44
C ASP A 102 -2.82 -28.13 3.98
N ALA A 103 -3.92 -28.84 4.21
CA ALA A 103 -5.26 -28.31 4.01
C ALA A 103 -5.57 -27.11 4.92
N ALA A 104 -4.91 -26.98 6.07
CA ALA A 104 -5.12 -25.87 7.00
C ALA A 104 -4.58 -24.53 6.46
N ARG A 105 -3.43 -24.52 5.75
CA ARG A 105 -2.87 -23.29 5.17
C ARG A 105 -3.72 -22.75 4.01
N GLY A 106 -4.14 -23.62 3.09
CA GLY A 106 -5.05 -23.26 2.00
C GLY A 106 -6.39 -22.76 2.52
N ARG A 107 -6.97 -23.46 3.53
CA ARG A 107 -8.20 -23.03 4.19
C ARG A 107 -8.08 -21.66 4.86
N LYS A 108 -6.92 -21.31 5.44
CA LYS A 108 -6.70 -19.99 6.06
C LYS A 108 -6.87 -18.87 5.04
N ILE A 109 -6.27 -19.00 3.86
CA ILE A 109 -6.31 -17.99 2.81
C ILE A 109 -7.73 -17.86 2.23
N VAL A 110 -8.31 -18.99 1.77
CA VAL A 110 -9.66 -18.98 1.19
C VAL A 110 -10.70 -18.55 2.23
N GLY A 111 -10.59 -19.01 3.47
CA GLY A 111 -11.48 -18.60 4.56
C GLY A 111 -11.39 -17.11 4.88
N ALA A 112 -10.19 -16.52 4.82
CA ALA A 112 -10.01 -15.08 5.02
C ALA A 112 -10.62 -14.26 3.88
N ARG A 113 -10.42 -14.70 2.60
CA ARG A 113 -11.05 -14.06 1.44
C ARG A 113 -12.57 -14.17 1.49
N ALA A 114 -13.10 -15.36 1.73
CA ALA A 114 -14.54 -15.59 1.84
C ALA A 114 -15.16 -14.78 3.00
N ALA A 115 -14.46 -14.62 4.13
CA ALA A 115 -14.93 -13.78 5.22
C ALA A 115 -14.97 -12.30 4.85
N ALA A 116 -13.96 -11.81 4.10
CA ALA A 116 -13.92 -10.44 3.60
C ALA A 116 -15.03 -10.20 2.56
N GLU A 117 -15.24 -11.13 1.63
CA GLU A 117 -16.31 -11.08 0.65
C GLU A 117 -17.72 -11.09 1.31
N ALA A 118 -17.93 -11.95 2.29
CA ALA A 118 -19.19 -11.97 3.05
C ALA A 118 -19.42 -10.66 3.82
N ALA A 119 -18.35 -10.01 4.31
CA ALA A 119 -18.44 -8.71 4.97
C ALA A 119 -18.78 -7.59 3.97
N ALA A 120 -18.21 -7.60 2.77
CA ALA A 120 -18.55 -6.67 1.70
C ALA A 120 -19.99 -6.86 1.22
N LEU A 121 -20.46 -8.10 1.11
CA LEU A 121 -21.86 -8.43 0.79
C LEU A 121 -22.82 -7.94 1.89
N ARG A 122 -22.45 -8.06 3.16
CA ARG A 122 -23.23 -7.52 4.28
C ARG A 122 -23.35 -6.00 4.18
N GLU A 123 -22.25 -5.31 3.86
CA GLU A 123 -22.25 -3.85 3.67
C GLU A 123 -23.11 -3.45 2.45
N THR A 124 -23.05 -4.18 1.35
CA THR A 124 -23.90 -3.98 0.18
C THR A 124 -25.37 -4.13 0.53
N LEU A 125 -25.74 -5.17 1.28
CA LEU A 125 -27.11 -5.39 1.75
C LEU A 125 -27.55 -4.27 2.70
N ARG A 126 -26.65 -3.80 3.57
CA ARG A 126 -26.92 -2.66 4.48
C ARG A 126 -27.21 -1.38 3.71
N ARG A 127 -26.39 -1.04 2.70
CA ARG A 127 -26.61 0.14 1.85
C ARG A 127 -27.93 0.06 1.09
N TRP A 128 -28.22 -1.09 0.51
CA TRP A 128 -29.50 -1.34 -0.15
C TRP A 128 -30.68 -1.15 0.80
N PHE A 129 -30.66 -1.74 1.98
CA PHE A 129 -31.73 -1.59 2.97
C PHE A 129 -31.88 -0.16 3.45
N THR A 130 -30.79 0.50 3.82
CA THR A 130 -30.79 1.88 4.34
C THR A 130 -31.34 2.86 3.31
N PHE A 131 -31.08 2.64 2.03
CA PHE A 131 -31.60 3.48 0.96
C PHE A 131 -33.13 3.59 0.99
N TYR A 132 -33.82 2.47 1.09
CA TYR A 132 -35.29 2.45 1.11
C TYR A 132 -35.88 2.75 2.49
N ASN A 133 -35.26 2.23 3.54
CA ASN A 133 -35.73 2.36 4.92
C ASN A 133 -35.78 3.82 5.40
N ALA A 134 -35.01 4.71 4.79
CA ALA A 134 -34.93 6.12 5.16
C ALA A 134 -36.18 6.94 4.72
N TYR A 135 -36.91 6.49 3.69
CA TYR A 135 -38.00 7.31 3.12
C TYR A 135 -39.27 6.54 2.70
N ASP A 136 -39.22 5.19 2.63
CA ASP A 136 -40.40 4.38 2.28
C ASP A 136 -40.96 3.68 3.53
N PRO A 137 -42.09 4.17 4.11
CA PRO A 137 -42.69 3.57 5.30
C PRO A 137 -43.23 2.16 5.07
N ALA A 138 -43.71 1.83 3.86
CA ALA A 138 -44.22 0.52 3.53
C ALA A 138 -43.04 -0.49 3.45
N PHE A 139 -41.93 -0.09 2.84
CA PHE A 139 -40.72 -0.89 2.82
C PHE A 139 -40.21 -1.17 4.24
N THR A 140 -40.10 -0.15 5.08
CA THR A 140 -39.70 -0.28 6.48
C THR A 140 -40.59 -1.27 7.23
N TRP A 141 -41.90 -1.12 7.10
CA TRP A 141 -42.86 -2.01 7.75
C TRP A 141 -42.68 -3.50 7.38
N TRP A 142 -42.51 -3.78 6.09
CA TRP A 142 -42.38 -5.14 5.61
C TRP A 142 -40.97 -5.74 5.79
N ALA A 143 -39.92 -4.96 5.54
CA ALA A 143 -38.56 -5.48 5.37
C ALA A 143 -37.71 -5.44 6.65
N GLU A 144 -38.01 -4.58 7.64
CA GLU A 144 -37.12 -4.33 8.78
C GLU A 144 -36.80 -5.59 9.59
N VAL A 145 -37.81 -6.41 9.91
CA VAL A 145 -37.61 -7.63 10.73
C VAL A 145 -36.81 -8.68 9.95
N ALA A 146 -37.15 -8.87 8.67
CA ALA A 146 -36.44 -9.80 7.80
C ALA A 146 -34.99 -9.37 7.58
N TYR A 147 -34.74 -8.05 7.38
CA TYR A 147 -33.38 -7.51 7.27
C TYR A 147 -32.55 -7.76 8.54
N LYS A 148 -33.06 -7.42 9.71
CA LYS A 148 -32.35 -7.64 10.98
C LYS A 148 -31.98 -9.09 11.20
N SER A 149 -32.88 -10.02 10.86
CA SER A 149 -32.61 -11.46 10.94
C SER A 149 -31.53 -11.90 9.95
N THR A 150 -31.59 -11.40 8.72
CA THR A 150 -30.61 -11.72 7.66
C THR A 150 -29.23 -11.13 7.96
N ASP A 151 -29.18 -9.90 8.46
CA ASP A 151 -27.93 -9.24 8.89
C ASP A 151 -27.25 -10.01 10.02
N ALA A 152 -28.02 -10.46 11.02
CA ALA A 152 -27.51 -11.30 12.10
C ALA A 152 -26.99 -12.67 11.60
N ALA A 153 -27.64 -13.26 10.61
CA ALA A 153 -27.18 -14.50 9.98
C ALA A 153 -25.87 -14.30 9.22
N LEU A 154 -25.73 -13.19 8.48
CA LEU A 154 -24.47 -12.80 7.82
C LEU A 154 -23.35 -12.60 8.83
N GLU A 155 -23.59 -11.88 9.91
CA GLU A 155 -22.61 -11.67 10.98
C GLU A 155 -22.11 -12.99 11.56
N ALA A 156 -23.03 -13.91 11.88
CA ALA A 156 -22.67 -15.23 12.38
C ALA A 156 -21.88 -16.05 11.36
N HIS A 157 -22.21 -15.94 10.07
CA HIS A 157 -21.49 -16.63 9.00
C HIS A 157 -20.08 -16.05 8.82
N ILE A 158 -19.92 -14.73 8.78
CA ILE A 158 -18.61 -14.04 8.73
C ILE A 158 -17.74 -14.49 9.91
N LYS A 159 -18.30 -14.52 11.11
CA LYS A 159 -17.59 -15.00 12.30
C LYS A 159 -17.12 -16.45 12.14
N LEU A 160 -17.95 -17.34 11.63
CA LEU A 160 -17.56 -18.74 11.36
C LEU A 160 -16.40 -18.82 10.37
N LEU A 161 -16.49 -18.11 9.24
CA LEU A 161 -15.44 -18.08 8.22
C LEU A 161 -14.14 -17.55 8.78
N ARG A 162 -14.18 -16.42 9.49
CA ARG A 162 -13.01 -15.79 10.09
C ARG A 162 -12.34 -16.64 11.16
N GLU A 163 -13.12 -17.09 12.16
CA GLU A 163 -12.55 -17.73 13.35
C GLU A 163 -12.26 -19.21 13.14
N ARG A 164 -13.14 -19.93 12.46
CA ARG A 164 -13.03 -21.40 12.37
C ARG A 164 -12.49 -21.91 11.05
N VAL A 165 -12.73 -21.20 9.94
CA VAL A 165 -12.16 -21.58 8.63
C VAL A 165 -10.77 -20.99 8.49
N ALA A 166 -10.64 -19.66 8.66
CA ALA A 166 -9.37 -18.97 8.54
C ALA A 166 -8.48 -19.05 9.80
N GLY A 167 -9.03 -19.42 10.95
CA GLY A 167 -8.27 -19.44 12.21
C GLY A 167 -7.79 -18.07 12.65
N LEU A 168 -8.51 -17.01 12.26
CA LEU A 168 -8.21 -15.63 12.64
C LEU A 168 -8.96 -15.28 13.93
N PRO A 169 -8.42 -14.39 14.79
CA PRO A 169 -9.12 -13.94 16.00
C PRO A 169 -10.45 -13.25 15.66
N ALA A 170 -11.37 -13.24 16.64
CA ALA A 170 -12.62 -12.50 16.53
C ALA A 170 -12.38 -11.04 16.13
N ALA A 171 -13.18 -10.52 15.19
CA ALA A 171 -13.17 -9.09 14.89
C ALA A 171 -13.55 -8.32 16.16
N ARG A 172 -12.65 -7.46 16.64
CA ARG A 172 -12.97 -6.60 17.78
C ARG A 172 -13.89 -5.50 17.29
N GLY A 173 -15.15 -5.54 17.71
CA GLY A 173 -16.16 -4.54 17.38
C GLY A 173 -15.69 -3.13 17.77
N GLY A 174 -15.31 -2.33 16.80
CA GLY A 174 -15.21 -0.89 16.92
C GLY A 174 -16.61 -0.31 16.87
N ALA A 175 -17.10 0.28 17.94
CA ALA A 175 -18.37 0.99 17.91
C ALA A 175 -18.27 2.16 16.91
N ARG A 176 -19.00 2.03 15.80
CA ARG A 176 -19.12 3.06 14.77
C ARG A 176 -19.80 4.29 15.39
N ARG A 177 -19.15 5.45 15.36
CA ARG A 177 -19.83 6.72 15.68
C ARG A 177 -20.69 7.12 14.50
N PRO A 178 -22.01 7.39 14.69
CA PRO A 178 -22.84 7.89 13.60
C PRO A 178 -22.44 9.33 13.24
N GLY A 179 -22.23 9.62 11.94
CA GLY A 179 -22.15 10.99 11.41
C GLY A 179 -20.91 11.37 10.60
N ARG A 180 -20.20 10.45 9.94
CA ARG A 180 -19.22 10.80 8.89
C ARG A 180 -19.48 9.96 7.65
N GLU A 181 -20.12 10.57 6.68
CA GLU A 181 -20.22 10.05 5.32
C GLU A 181 -19.09 10.65 4.47
N GLU A 182 -18.52 9.86 3.59
CA GLU A 182 -17.68 10.21 2.43
C GLU A 182 -16.14 10.34 2.54
N GLU A 183 -15.49 10.23 3.69
CA GLU A 183 -14.01 10.22 3.70
C GLU A 183 -13.38 8.85 4.08
N ASP A 184 -14.16 7.77 4.16
CA ASP A 184 -13.76 6.55 4.90
C ASP A 184 -13.62 5.25 4.07
N GLU A 185 -13.48 5.26 2.74
CA GLU A 185 -13.15 3.99 2.04
C GLU A 185 -11.76 3.44 2.42
N LEU A 186 -10.82 4.31 2.79
CA LEU A 186 -9.56 3.92 3.41
C LEU A 186 -9.67 3.73 4.94
N GLY A 187 -10.66 4.34 5.59
CA GLY A 187 -10.83 4.33 7.05
C GLY A 187 -11.35 3.01 7.61
N ASP A 188 -12.22 2.30 6.91
CA ASP A 188 -12.79 1.02 7.40
C ASP A 188 -11.77 -0.13 7.35
N SER A 189 -10.87 -0.17 6.36
CA SER A 189 -9.72 -1.09 6.37
C SER A 189 -8.71 -0.74 7.48
N VAL A 190 -8.65 0.51 7.88
CA VAL A 190 -7.79 1.06 8.94
C VAL A 190 -8.37 0.80 10.34
N ALA A 191 -9.70 0.78 10.50
CA ALA A 191 -10.33 0.48 11.80
C ALA A 191 -10.13 -0.97 12.24
N ASP A 192 -10.12 -1.92 11.31
CA ASP A 192 -9.78 -3.33 11.58
C ASP A 192 -8.29 -3.53 11.90
N ALA A 193 -7.43 -2.63 11.46
CA ALA A 193 -5.99 -2.67 11.74
C ALA A 193 -5.61 -2.30 13.19
N ARG A 194 -6.54 -1.75 13.97
CA ARG A 194 -6.28 -1.13 15.28
C ARG A 194 -5.92 -2.05 16.43
N ALA A 195 -6.17 -3.33 16.36
CA ALA A 195 -6.09 -4.17 17.54
C ALA A 195 -5.63 -5.62 17.28
N GLY A 196 -5.16 -5.93 16.08
CA GLY A 196 -4.81 -7.30 15.76
C GLY A 196 -3.45 -7.71 16.33
N SER A 197 -3.42 -8.90 16.92
CA SER A 197 -2.18 -9.65 17.06
C SER A 197 -1.63 -9.99 15.67
N MET A 198 -0.38 -10.42 15.55
CA MET A 198 0.20 -10.91 14.28
C MET A 198 -0.60 -12.08 13.68
N GLU A 199 -1.37 -12.77 14.50
CA GLU A 199 -2.24 -13.89 14.12
C GLU A 199 -3.36 -13.47 13.17
N ASP A 200 -3.73 -12.17 13.17
CA ASP A 200 -4.76 -11.59 12.30
C ASP A 200 -4.32 -11.43 10.84
N ILE A 201 -3.02 -11.47 10.54
CA ILE A 201 -2.52 -11.26 9.19
C ILE A 201 -2.56 -12.60 8.44
N ALA A 202 -3.49 -12.73 7.50
CA ALA A 202 -3.53 -13.89 6.61
C ALA A 202 -2.66 -13.66 5.36
N GLY A 203 -2.92 -12.58 4.65
CA GLY A 203 -2.33 -12.28 3.35
C GLY A 203 -2.78 -13.26 2.25
N ASN A 204 -2.42 -12.95 1.02
CA ASN A 204 -2.69 -13.79 -0.15
C ASN A 204 -1.39 -13.95 -0.98
N PRO A 205 -0.56 -14.98 -0.70
CA PRO A 205 0.69 -15.17 -1.43
C PRO A 205 0.43 -15.61 -2.87
N LEU A 206 1.04 -14.92 -3.84
CA LEU A 206 0.85 -15.16 -5.28
C LEU A 206 1.56 -16.41 -5.82
N GLY A 207 2.55 -16.91 -5.11
CA GLY A 207 3.47 -17.88 -5.67
C GLY A 207 4.47 -17.28 -6.66
N ARG A 208 5.36 -18.14 -7.18
CA ARG A 208 6.44 -17.71 -8.08
C ARG A 208 5.91 -17.25 -9.44
N ASP A 209 4.94 -17.97 -10.00
CA ASP A 209 4.41 -17.66 -11.33
C ASP A 209 3.63 -16.34 -11.32
N GLY A 210 2.84 -16.08 -10.27
CA GLY A 210 2.17 -14.81 -10.06
C GLY A 210 3.16 -13.66 -9.95
N LEU A 211 4.23 -13.80 -9.14
CA LEU A 211 5.27 -12.77 -9.05
C LEU A 211 5.98 -12.52 -10.39
N MET A 212 6.25 -13.56 -11.18
CA MET A 212 6.86 -13.39 -12.50
C MET A 212 5.92 -12.65 -13.47
N SER A 213 4.61 -12.89 -13.38
CA SER A 213 3.60 -12.14 -14.15
C SER A 213 3.59 -10.67 -13.81
N GLU A 214 3.60 -10.34 -12.50
CA GLU A 214 3.66 -8.96 -12.02
C GLU A 214 4.98 -8.26 -12.43
N LEU A 215 6.12 -8.95 -12.30
CA LEU A 215 7.42 -8.42 -12.73
C LEU A 215 7.45 -8.15 -14.25
N ALA A 216 6.83 -9.02 -15.05
CA ALA A 216 6.73 -8.81 -16.49
C ALA A 216 5.85 -7.59 -16.83
N TYR A 217 4.74 -7.40 -16.13
CA TYR A 217 3.89 -6.22 -16.26
C TYR A 217 4.65 -4.92 -15.95
N GLU A 218 5.42 -4.91 -14.87
CA GLU A 218 6.26 -3.77 -14.48
C GLU A 218 7.53 -3.62 -15.35
N MET A 219 7.71 -4.47 -16.35
CA MET A 219 8.90 -4.52 -17.22
C MET A 219 10.20 -4.70 -16.45
N ILE A 220 10.17 -5.46 -15.37
CA ILE A 220 11.33 -5.76 -14.51
C ILE A 220 11.97 -7.08 -14.99
N PRO A 221 13.20 -7.07 -15.53
CA PRO A 221 13.81 -8.24 -16.14
C PRO A 221 14.51 -9.18 -15.14
N TYR A 222 14.12 -9.12 -13.87
CA TYR A 222 14.71 -9.91 -12.79
C TYR A 222 13.72 -10.92 -12.22
N THR A 223 14.23 -12.06 -11.74
CA THR A 223 13.42 -12.99 -10.96
C THR A 223 13.30 -12.52 -9.49
N PRO A 224 12.31 -13.02 -8.73
CA PRO A 224 12.20 -12.70 -7.31
C PRO A 224 13.47 -13.02 -6.53
N GLU A 225 14.15 -14.13 -6.85
CA GLU A 225 15.38 -14.56 -6.22
C GLU A 225 16.54 -13.59 -6.51
N GLN A 226 16.63 -13.08 -7.75
CA GLN A 226 17.62 -12.07 -8.12
C GLN A 226 17.37 -10.75 -7.39
N LEU A 227 16.12 -10.32 -7.26
CA LEU A 227 15.77 -9.12 -6.50
C LEU A 227 16.11 -9.27 -5.00
N ILE A 228 15.86 -10.44 -4.41
CA ILE A 228 16.29 -10.75 -3.04
C ILE A 228 17.82 -10.69 -2.92
N ALA A 229 18.56 -11.21 -3.90
CA ALA A 229 20.01 -11.13 -3.90
C ALA A 229 20.54 -9.69 -4.00
N ILE A 230 19.93 -8.84 -4.84
CA ILE A 230 20.22 -7.42 -4.94
C ILE A 230 19.95 -6.74 -3.59
N ALA A 231 18.79 -7.00 -2.99
CA ALA A 231 18.44 -6.42 -1.69
C ALA A 231 19.40 -6.83 -0.57
N ASN A 232 19.87 -8.08 -0.54
CA ASN A 232 20.87 -8.52 0.42
C ASN A 232 22.23 -7.83 0.23
N LYS A 233 22.66 -7.61 -1.02
CA LYS A 233 23.89 -6.86 -1.34
C LYS A 233 23.79 -5.41 -0.87
N GLU A 234 22.68 -4.75 -1.17
CA GLU A 234 22.40 -3.37 -0.73
C GLU A 234 22.33 -3.27 0.79
N TYR A 235 21.69 -4.26 1.43
CA TYR A 235 21.62 -4.31 2.88
C TYR A 235 23.01 -4.42 3.52
N ALA A 236 23.88 -5.29 2.99
CA ALA A 236 25.25 -5.43 3.48
C ALA A 236 26.07 -4.13 3.33
N TRP A 237 25.87 -3.41 2.23
CA TRP A 237 26.45 -2.07 2.05
C TRP A 237 25.91 -1.08 3.10
N CYS A 238 24.60 -1.04 3.31
CA CYS A 238 23.99 -0.18 4.34
C CYS A 238 24.56 -0.48 5.74
N GLU A 239 24.70 -1.76 6.09
CA GLU A 239 25.25 -2.16 7.39
C GLU A 239 26.71 -1.70 7.55
N ALA A 240 27.50 -1.78 6.49
CA ALA A 240 28.89 -1.29 6.51
C ALA A 240 28.95 0.24 6.72
N GLU A 241 28.11 1.01 6.03
CA GLU A 241 28.02 2.47 6.21
C GLU A 241 27.45 2.84 7.60
N MET A 242 26.46 2.07 8.10
CA MET A 242 25.93 2.22 9.47
C MET A 242 27.04 2.07 10.51
N LYS A 243 27.89 1.04 10.38
CA LYS A 243 29.02 0.84 11.30
C LYS A 243 30.00 2.01 11.24
N LYS A 244 30.26 2.60 10.05
CA LYS A 244 31.10 3.81 9.94
C LYS A 244 30.50 4.98 10.71
N ALA A 245 29.23 5.32 10.46
CA ALA A 245 28.55 6.39 11.17
C ALA A 245 28.47 6.12 12.68
N SER A 246 28.21 4.88 13.10
CA SER A 246 28.18 4.47 14.50
C SER A 246 29.52 4.68 15.22
N ARG A 247 30.64 4.37 14.55
CA ARG A 247 32.00 4.64 15.09
C ARG A 247 32.24 6.15 15.29
N GLU A 248 31.82 6.97 14.33
CA GLU A 248 31.90 8.44 14.43
C GLU A 248 31.06 8.99 15.59
N MET A 249 29.92 8.35 15.91
CA MET A 249 29.09 8.67 17.06
C MET A 249 29.62 8.12 18.40
N GLY A 250 30.72 7.37 18.39
CA GLY A 250 31.34 6.81 19.60
C GLY A 250 30.75 5.48 20.07
N PHE A 251 29.95 4.77 19.24
CA PHE A 251 29.33 3.50 19.60
C PHE A 251 30.07 2.27 19.02
N GLY A 252 31.23 2.45 18.36
CA GLY A 252 31.93 1.37 17.69
C GLY A 252 31.08 0.74 16.58
N ASP A 253 31.13 -0.59 16.45
CA ASP A 253 30.35 -1.32 15.45
C ASP A 253 28.90 -1.61 15.87
N ASP A 254 28.50 -1.19 17.07
CA ASP A 254 27.13 -1.35 17.58
C ASP A 254 26.21 -0.26 17.00
N TRP A 255 25.91 -0.41 15.73
CA TRP A 255 25.05 0.51 15.03
C TRP A 255 23.62 0.56 15.58
N LYS A 256 23.17 -0.51 16.25
CA LYS A 256 21.84 -0.49 16.90
C LYS A 256 21.80 0.56 18.02
N ARG A 257 22.89 0.75 18.77
CA ARG A 257 22.99 1.85 19.75
C ARG A 257 22.99 3.22 19.09
N ALA A 258 23.60 3.37 17.92
CA ALA A 258 23.52 4.61 17.16
C ALA A 258 22.08 4.91 16.73
N VAL A 259 21.33 3.90 16.26
CA VAL A 259 19.89 4.04 15.95
C VAL A 259 19.10 4.43 17.20
N GLU A 260 19.32 3.77 18.35
CA GLU A 260 18.66 4.15 19.59
C GLU A 260 18.99 5.59 20.02
N LYS A 261 20.22 6.04 19.77
CA LYS A 261 20.61 7.43 20.04
C LYS A 261 19.83 8.41 19.15
N ILE A 262 19.75 8.20 17.84
CA ILE A 262 19.02 9.13 16.96
C ILE A 262 17.53 9.17 17.27
N LYS A 263 16.94 8.07 17.75
CA LYS A 263 15.55 8.02 18.20
C LYS A 263 15.27 8.98 19.39
N THR A 264 16.29 9.46 20.07
CA THR A 264 16.15 10.48 21.13
C THR A 264 16.23 11.92 20.61
N LEU A 265 16.57 12.13 19.34
CA LEU A 265 16.76 13.45 18.70
C LEU A 265 15.46 13.94 18.05
N TYR A 266 14.36 13.88 18.77
CA TYR A 266 13.08 14.40 18.34
C TYR A 266 12.84 15.82 18.86
N VAL A 267 11.98 16.56 18.14
CA VAL A 267 11.55 17.88 18.59
C VAL A 267 10.49 17.79 19.67
N GLU A 268 10.30 18.84 20.47
CA GLU A 268 9.22 18.91 21.45
C GLU A 268 7.84 18.73 20.79
N PRO A 269 6.85 18.16 21.50
CA PRO A 269 5.47 18.05 21.01
C PRO A 269 4.95 19.41 20.51
N GLY A 270 4.35 19.44 19.32
CA GLY A 270 3.85 20.65 18.68
C GLY A 270 4.89 21.39 17.82
N LYS A 271 6.17 20.97 17.81
CA LYS A 271 7.22 21.55 16.96
C LYS A 271 7.42 20.80 15.63
N GLN A 272 6.76 19.68 15.43
CA GLN A 272 6.85 18.88 14.19
C GLN A 272 6.53 19.69 12.94
N PRO A 273 5.46 20.52 12.88
CA PRO A 273 5.19 21.33 11.69
C PRO A 273 6.33 22.29 11.32
N GLN A 274 6.98 22.87 12.32
CA GLN A 274 8.12 23.75 12.07
C GLN A 274 9.32 22.97 11.55
N MET A 275 9.65 21.83 12.18
CA MET A 275 10.72 20.94 11.75
C MET A 275 10.55 20.55 10.28
N ILE A 276 9.35 20.14 9.87
CA ILE A 276 9.07 19.73 8.49
C ILE A 276 9.31 20.89 7.51
N ARG A 277 8.80 22.09 7.83
CA ARG A 277 9.04 23.28 6.99
C ARG A 277 10.52 23.62 6.84
N ASP A 278 11.29 23.51 7.92
CA ASP A 278 12.71 23.82 7.91
C ASP A 278 13.50 22.79 7.08
N LEU A 279 13.17 21.49 7.22
CA LEU A 279 13.76 20.42 6.43
C LEU A 279 13.38 20.51 4.93
N ALA A 280 12.14 20.89 4.61
CA ALA A 280 11.71 21.12 3.23
C ALA A 280 12.50 22.25 2.58
N ARG A 281 12.64 23.40 3.26
CA ARG A 281 13.44 24.55 2.78
C ARG A 281 14.92 24.21 2.61
N GLU A 282 15.48 23.41 3.53
CA GLU A 282 16.86 22.94 3.42
C GLU A 282 17.05 22.08 2.16
N ALA A 283 16.13 21.15 1.89
CA ALA A 283 16.18 20.34 0.69
C ALA A 283 16.05 21.18 -0.58
N GLU A 284 15.08 22.11 -0.65
CA GLU A 284 14.89 23.01 -1.79
C GLU A 284 16.14 23.86 -2.06
N ALA A 285 16.73 24.45 -1.02
CA ALA A 285 17.96 25.24 -1.15
C ALA A 285 19.14 24.40 -1.66
N PHE A 286 19.21 23.12 -1.26
CA PHE A 286 20.22 22.20 -1.75
C PHE A 286 20.05 21.89 -3.23
N LEU A 287 18.81 21.64 -3.68
CA LEU A 287 18.48 21.42 -5.10
C LEU A 287 18.89 22.60 -5.98
N ASP A 288 18.57 23.81 -5.53
CA ASP A 288 18.92 25.06 -6.25
C ASP A 288 20.42 25.27 -6.32
N ALA A 289 21.14 25.06 -5.21
CA ALA A 289 22.59 25.24 -5.15
C ALA A 289 23.38 24.28 -6.04
N HIS A 290 22.82 23.10 -6.34
CA HIS A 290 23.45 22.05 -7.15
C HIS A 290 22.85 21.92 -8.55
N ASP A 291 21.89 22.75 -8.91
CA ASP A 291 21.24 22.75 -10.23
C ASP A 291 20.66 21.35 -10.61
N LEU A 292 19.91 20.72 -9.68
CA LEU A 292 19.54 19.33 -9.83
C LEU A 292 18.23 19.09 -10.59
N VAL A 293 17.23 19.94 -10.43
CA VAL A 293 15.90 19.80 -11.03
C VAL A 293 15.19 21.16 -11.06
N THR A 294 14.32 21.37 -12.04
CA THR A 294 13.48 22.57 -12.09
C THR A 294 12.33 22.44 -11.07
N VAL A 295 12.32 23.32 -10.07
CA VAL A 295 11.22 23.43 -9.11
C VAL A 295 10.43 24.70 -9.39
N PRO A 296 9.24 24.62 -10.02
CA PRO A 296 8.41 25.80 -10.28
C PRO A 296 7.98 26.49 -8.98
N ALA A 297 7.93 27.82 -8.97
CA ALA A 297 7.55 28.60 -7.78
C ALA A 297 6.21 28.13 -7.19
N ILE A 298 5.23 27.89 -8.06
CA ILE A 298 3.90 27.41 -7.64
C ILE A 298 3.96 26.03 -6.98
N ALA A 299 4.88 25.13 -7.37
CA ALA A 299 5.06 23.85 -6.70
C ALA A 299 5.55 24.03 -5.26
N ARG A 300 6.44 25.01 -5.01
CA ARG A 300 6.91 25.37 -3.66
C ARG A 300 5.82 25.94 -2.77
N GLU A 301 4.80 26.57 -3.35
CA GLU A 301 3.73 27.27 -2.63
C GLU A 301 2.48 26.40 -2.41
N THR A 302 2.31 25.31 -3.16
CA THR A 302 1.04 24.58 -3.18
C THR A 302 0.96 23.38 -2.26
N TRP A 303 2.08 22.81 -1.80
CA TRP A 303 2.01 21.71 -0.85
C TRP A 303 1.36 22.15 0.47
N ARG A 304 0.64 21.25 1.10
CA ARG A 304 -0.09 21.49 2.34
C ARG A 304 0.37 20.50 3.40
N MET A 305 0.03 20.80 4.65
CA MET A 305 0.31 19.94 5.79
C MET A 305 -0.96 19.70 6.57
N GLU A 306 -1.23 18.45 6.88
CA GLU A 306 -2.29 18.04 7.79
C GLU A 306 -1.72 17.17 8.91
N MET A 307 -2.46 17.12 10.03
CA MET A 307 -2.11 16.27 11.15
C MET A 307 -2.94 14.99 11.09
N MET A 308 -2.29 13.84 11.10
CA MET A 308 -2.98 12.55 11.11
C MET A 308 -3.85 12.39 12.36
N THR A 309 -5.02 11.78 12.20
CA THR A 309 -5.83 11.37 13.35
C THR A 309 -5.09 10.34 14.21
N PRO A 310 -5.36 10.25 15.52
CA PRO A 310 -4.74 9.25 16.39
C PRO A 310 -4.87 7.84 15.85
N GLU A 311 -6.00 7.58 15.26
CA GLU A 311 -6.33 6.30 14.63
C GLU A 311 -5.41 5.98 13.46
N ARG A 312 -5.27 6.89 12.53
CA ARG A 312 -4.42 6.70 11.34
C ARG A 312 -2.94 6.50 11.73
N GLN A 313 -2.49 7.15 12.80
CA GLN A 313 -1.11 7.01 13.28
C GLN A 313 -0.78 5.60 13.81
N LEU A 314 -1.79 4.81 14.25
CA LEU A 314 -1.57 3.42 14.66
C LEU A 314 -1.24 2.48 13.50
N VAL A 315 -1.58 2.88 12.28
CA VAL A 315 -1.36 2.08 11.05
C VAL A 315 -0.30 2.70 10.15
N ALA A 316 -0.18 4.02 10.18
CA ALA A 316 0.82 4.80 9.44
C ALA A 316 1.61 5.67 10.42
N PRO A 317 2.58 5.09 11.15
CA PRO A 317 3.31 5.80 12.22
C PRO A 317 4.30 6.83 11.70
N PHE A 318 4.54 6.86 10.38
CA PHE A 318 5.46 7.78 9.70
C PHE A 318 4.69 8.79 8.86
N PHE A 319 5.40 9.80 8.34
CA PHE A 319 4.81 10.77 7.41
C PHE A 319 4.36 10.09 6.12
N LEU A 320 3.31 10.64 5.53
CA LEU A 320 2.82 10.28 4.20
C LEU A 320 2.76 11.55 3.37
N GLY A 321 3.14 11.48 2.10
CA GLY A 321 3.27 12.64 1.24
C GLY A 321 2.39 12.65 0.01
N GLY A 322 2.62 13.64 -0.83
CA GLY A 322 1.88 13.98 -2.01
C GLY A 322 1.62 15.48 -2.05
N GLU A 323 0.47 15.92 -2.53
CA GLU A 323 0.04 17.30 -2.44
C GLU A 323 -0.10 17.78 -0.99
N VAL A 324 -0.50 16.87 -0.11
CA VAL A 324 -0.60 17.09 1.33
C VAL A 324 0.38 16.16 2.05
N ILE A 325 1.29 16.72 2.86
CA ILE A 325 2.07 15.91 3.78
C ILE A 325 1.27 15.67 5.06
N SER A 326 0.95 14.41 5.31
CA SER A 326 0.27 14.00 6.53
C SER A 326 1.29 13.69 7.63
N VAL A 327 1.20 14.39 8.74
CA VAL A 327 2.21 14.40 9.82
C VAL A 327 1.74 13.57 10.99
N SER A 328 2.58 12.63 11.41
CA SER A 328 2.37 11.86 12.64
C SER A 328 2.98 12.61 13.83
N TYR A 329 2.20 12.79 14.92
CA TYR A 329 2.64 13.46 16.14
C TYR A 329 1.81 13.04 17.35
N PRO A 330 2.29 13.23 18.59
CA PRO A 330 1.56 12.87 19.80
C PRO A 330 0.24 13.62 19.94
N THR A 331 -0.83 12.90 20.28
CA THR A 331 -2.14 13.48 20.60
C THR A 331 -2.59 13.13 22.00
N ASN A 332 -3.56 13.88 22.56
CA ASN A 332 -4.04 13.65 23.92
C ASN A 332 -4.67 12.26 24.13
N GLY A 333 -5.27 11.68 23.09
CA GLY A 333 -5.89 10.36 23.16
C GLY A 333 -4.91 9.18 23.17
N MET A 334 -3.63 9.42 22.94
CA MET A 334 -2.59 8.38 22.93
C MET A 334 -2.09 8.07 24.34
N SER A 335 -1.76 6.80 24.61
CA SER A 335 -0.99 6.40 25.78
C SER A 335 0.41 7.01 25.75
N PHE A 336 1.10 7.04 26.90
CA PHE A 336 2.49 7.52 26.94
C PHE A 336 3.39 6.77 25.96
N ASP A 337 3.29 5.44 25.91
CA ASP A 337 4.10 4.61 25.02
C ASP A 337 3.81 4.91 23.54
N GLN A 338 2.55 5.12 23.16
CA GLN A 338 2.17 5.52 21.80
C GLN A 338 2.77 6.89 21.44
N LYS A 339 2.69 7.87 22.36
CA LYS A 339 3.30 9.19 22.18
C LYS A 339 4.81 9.07 21.96
N MET A 340 5.48 8.28 22.79
CA MET A 340 6.93 8.07 22.67
C MET A 340 7.30 7.33 21.38
N THR A 341 6.55 6.32 20.98
CA THR A 341 6.76 5.61 19.71
C THR A 341 6.66 6.58 18.51
N THR A 342 5.64 7.44 18.49
CA THR A 342 5.48 8.47 17.45
C THR A 342 6.65 9.45 17.43
N MET A 343 7.08 9.96 18.58
CA MET A 343 8.21 10.89 18.69
C MET A 343 9.51 10.26 18.23
N ARG A 344 9.79 9.04 18.70
CA ARG A 344 11.00 8.28 18.39
C ARG A 344 11.08 7.89 16.92
N GLY A 345 9.96 7.54 16.30
CA GLY A 345 9.87 7.18 14.86
C GLY A 345 10.00 8.39 13.93
N ASN A 346 9.62 9.59 14.38
CA ASN A 346 9.66 10.84 13.61
C ASN A 346 10.70 11.83 14.17
N ASN A 347 11.89 11.32 14.55
CA ASN A 347 13.02 12.13 14.99
C ASN A 347 13.63 12.93 13.83
N VAL A 348 14.42 13.96 14.13
CA VAL A 348 14.98 14.88 13.13
C VAL A 348 15.85 14.16 12.08
N PRO A 349 16.82 13.29 12.45
CA PRO A 349 17.65 12.58 11.46
C PRO A 349 16.86 11.72 10.48
N MET A 350 15.84 10.98 10.94
CA MET A 350 14.98 10.18 10.08
C MET A 350 14.05 11.05 9.23
N SER A 351 13.47 12.11 9.81
CA SER A 351 12.59 13.05 9.11
C SER A 351 13.30 13.80 7.99
N ARG A 352 14.61 14.05 8.12
CA ARG A 352 15.42 14.71 7.07
C ARG A 352 15.37 13.95 5.74
N ALA A 353 15.41 12.62 5.76
CA ALA A 353 15.27 11.81 4.56
C ALA A 353 13.81 11.71 4.09
N THR A 354 12.86 11.63 5.02
CA THR A 354 11.45 11.48 4.69
C THR A 354 10.84 12.76 4.08
N VAL A 355 11.17 13.95 4.59
CA VAL A 355 10.53 15.20 4.15
C VAL A 355 10.76 15.47 2.66
N PHE A 356 11.96 15.32 2.14
CA PHE A 356 12.21 15.53 0.71
C PHE A 356 11.68 14.36 -0.16
N HIS A 357 11.60 13.15 0.39
CA HIS A 357 10.94 12.01 -0.24
C HIS A 357 9.45 12.32 -0.48
N GLU A 358 8.77 12.86 0.53
CA GLU A 358 7.33 13.14 0.47
C GLU A 358 7.00 14.44 -0.29
N LEU A 359 7.86 15.45 -0.20
CA LEU A 359 7.60 16.77 -0.77
C LEU A 359 8.41 17.02 -2.06
N ILE A 360 9.44 17.84 -1.96
CA ILE A 360 10.30 18.30 -3.07
C ILE A 360 11.73 17.82 -2.77
N PRO A 361 12.33 17.05 -3.67
CA PRO A 361 11.94 16.74 -5.05
C PRO A 361 11.07 15.49 -5.25
N GLY A 362 10.56 14.86 -4.18
CA GLY A 362 9.85 13.59 -4.21
C GLY A 362 8.40 13.66 -4.71
N HIS A 363 7.48 13.03 -3.97
CA HIS A 363 6.10 12.80 -4.41
C HIS A 363 5.33 14.05 -4.81
N HIS A 364 5.47 15.16 -4.06
CA HIS A 364 4.76 16.39 -4.39
C HIS A 364 5.21 16.95 -5.75
N LEU A 365 6.52 17.04 -5.99
CA LEU A 365 7.03 17.54 -7.28
C LEU A 365 6.66 16.62 -8.43
N GLN A 366 6.74 15.31 -8.21
CA GLN A 366 6.32 14.29 -9.19
C GLN A 366 4.83 14.46 -9.55
N GLY A 367 3.95 14.56 -8.54
CA GLY A 367 2.52 14.78 -8.73
C GLY A 367 2.22 16.10 -9.47
N TYR A 368 2.95 17.17 -9.13
CA TYR A 368 2.84 18.46 -9.80
C TYR A 368 3.12 18.37 -11.31
N TYR A 369 4.18 17.66 -11.70
CA TYR A 369 4.54 17.44 -13.09
C TYR A 369 3.56 16.48 -13.78
N GLY A 370 3.19 15.38 -13.12
CA GLY A 370 2.27 14.38 -13.67
C GLY A 370 0.89 14.94 -14.00
N ALA A 371 0.39 15.90 -13.22
CA ALA A 371 -0.86 16.61 -13.52
C ALA A 371 -0.78 17.53 -14.74
N ARG A 372 0.41 17.91 -15.21
CA ARG A 372 0.64 18.90 -16.28
C ARG A 372 1.23 18.32 -17.55
N PHE A 373 2.00 17.24 -17.43
CA PHE A 373 2.68 16.62 -18.56
C PHE A 373 2.13 15.20 -18.78
N ARG A 374 1.57 14.94 -19.96
CA ARG A 374 0.97 13.65 -20.35
C ARG A 374 0.02 13.08 -19.30
N PRO A 375 -0.96 13.87 -18.76
CA PRO A 375 -1.84 13.40 -17.68
C PRO A 375 -2.67 12.18 -18.07
N TYR A 376 -2.91 11.95 -19.36
CA TYR A 376 -3.62 10.77 -19.88
C TYR A 376 -2.88 9.46 -19.56
N ARG A 377 -1.56 9.48 -19.40
CA ARG A 377 -0.78 8.28 -19.04
C ARG A 377 -1.16 7.74 -17.66
N SER A 378 -1.58 8.59 -16.73
CA SER A 378 -2.05 8.13 -15.41
C SER A 378 -3.40 7.39 -15.45
N LEU A 379 -4.11 7.41 -16.59
CA LEU A 379 -5.34 6.63 -16.79
C LEU A 379 -5.04 5.19 -17.23
N VAL A 380 -3.85 4.93 -17.76
CA VAL A 380 -3.47 3.64 -18.35
C VAL A 380 -2.20 3.06 -17.74
N SER A 381 -1.58 3.75 -16.81
CA SER A 381 -0.39 3.28 -16.09
C SER A 381 -0.19 4.09 -14.84
N GLY A 382 0.30 3.46 -13.79
CA GLY A 382 0.55 4.11 -12.50
C GLY A 382 1.57 3.30 -11.69
N THR A 383 2.67 2.88 -12.36
CA THR A 383 3.64 1.98 -11.73
C THR A 383 4.22 2.50 -10.42
N PRO A 384 4.17 1.71 -9.34
CA PRO A 384 4.83 2.06 -8.09
C PRO A 384 6.36 2.14 -8.24
N PHE A 385 6.96 1.48 -9.24
CA PHE A 385 8.40 1.53 -9.51
C PHE A 385 8.87 2.92 -9.94
N VAL A 386 8.00 3.73 -10.54
CA VAL A 386 8.29 5.14 -10.80
C VAL A 386 7.77 6.03 -9.67
N THR A 387 6.61 5.74 -9.12
CA THR A 387 6.04 6.56 -8.04
C THR A 387 6.96 6.58 -6.82
N GLU A 388 7.28 5.43 -6.28
CA GLU A 388 8.15 5.28 -5.10
C GLU A 388 9.63 5.31 -5.48
N GLY A 389 9.96 4.73 -6.66
CA GLY A 389 11.33 4.72 -7.17
C GLY A 389 11.90 6.11 -7.43
N TRP A 390 11.08 7.07 -7.87
CA TRP A 390 11.48 8.47 -8.02
C TRP A 390 11.94 9.08 -6.70
N SER A 391 11.13 8.97 -5.67
CA SER A 391 11.48 9.51 -4.35
C SER A 391 12.71 8.80 -3.76
N LEU A 392 12.84 7.48 -3.97
CA LEU A 392 14.03 6.76 -3.53
C LEU A 392 15.27 7.07 -4.36
N TYR A 393 15.15 7.28 -5.67
CA TYR A 393 16.24 7.76 -6.49
C TYR A 393 16.84 9.05 -5.90
N TRP A 394 16.01 9.96 -5.39
CA TRP A 394 16.48 11.15 -4.69
C TRP A 394 17.16 10.85 -3.37
N GLU A 395 16.71 9.85 -2.61
CA GLU A 395 17.43 9.37 -1.41
C GLU A 395 18.86 8.92 -1.79
N LEU A 396 19.02 8.20 -2.92
CA LEU A 396 20.32 7.74 -3.41
C LEU A 396 21.20 8.89 -3.91
N LEU A 397 20.66 9.80 -4.71
CA LEU A 397 21.39 10.92 -5.28
C LEU A 397 21.83 11.93 -4.19
N MET A 398 20.92 12.26 -3.27
CA MET A 398 21.20 13.16 -2.15
C MET A 398 22.26 12.58 -1.19
N TRP A 399 22.29 11.26 -1.02
CA TRP A 399 23.37 10.58 -0.29
C TRP A 399 24.72 10.76 -0.98
N GLU A 400 24.83 10.54 -2.27
CA GLU A 400 26.06 10.72 -3.04
C GLU A 400 26.56 12.17 -3.01
N LEU A 401 25.64 13.12 -3.09
CA LEU A 401 25.93 14.55 -3.01
C LEU A 401 26.15 15.05 -1.57
N LYS A 402 26.14 14.14 -0.58
CA LYS A 402 26.46 14.41 0.84
C LYS A 402 25.48 15.41 1.49
N PHE A 403 24.22 15.32 1.18
CA PHE A 403 23.17 16.10 1.84
C PHE A 403 23.09 15.77 3.35
N GLN A 404 23.33 14.49 3.73
CA GLN A 404 23.44 14.04 5.12
C GLN A 404 24.82 14.41 5.67
N ARG A 405 24.88 15.51 6.42
CA ARG A 405 26.16 16.13 6.85
C ARG A 405 26.74 15.50 8.11
N THR A 406 25.88 15.13 9.07
CA THR A 406 26.31 14.58 10.36
C THR A 406 26.22 13.05 10.37
N PRO A 407 26.95 12.35 11.26
CA PRO A 407 26.80 10.91 11.40
C PRO A 407 25.36 10.52 11.81
N GLU A 408 24.68 11.34 12.62
CA GLU A 408 23.28 11.13 13.00
C GLU A 408 22.34 11.19 11.77
N ASP A 409 22.52 12.18 10.88
CA ASP A 409 21.74 12.27 9.63
C ASP A 409 21.96 11.05 8.74
N ARG A 410 23.23 10.59 8.65
CA ARG A 410 23.54 9.38 7.88
C ARG A 410 22.91 8.13 8.47
N VAL A 411 22.91 7.98 9.80
CA VAL A 411 22.21 6.89 10.45
C VAL A 411 20.71 6.95 10.14
N GLY A 412 20.07 8.13 10.20
CA GLY A 412 18.67 8.32 9.86
C GLY A 412 18.32 7.89 8.43
N ALA A 413 19.12 8.32 7.44
CA ALA A 413 18.95 7.94 6.04
C ALA A 413 19.18 6.42 5.82
N LEU A 414 20.19 5.84 6.48
CA LEU A 414 20.51 4.42 6.36
C LEU A 414 19.44 3.52 6.99
N VAL A 415 18.77 3.92 8.08
CA VAL A 415 17.62 3.19 8.62
C VAL A 415 16.55 3.01 7.54
N TRP A 416 16.22 4.08 6.82
CA TRP A 416 15.26 4.00 5.72
C TRP A 416 15.75 3.11 4.58
N ARG A 417 17.01 3.25 4.14
CA ARG A 417 17.55 2.43 3.06
C ARG A 417 17.60 0.95 3.44
N MET A 418 17.97 0.60 4.68
CA MET A 418 17.88 -0.77 5.21
C MET A 418 16.44 -1.28 5.23
N HIS A 419 15.48 -0.42 5.58
CA HIS A 419 14.07 -0.75 5.51
C HIS A 419 13.63 -1.07 4.07
N ARG A 420 14.05 -0.29 3.07
CA ARG A 420 13.76 -0.57 1.65
C ARG A 420 14.32 -1.93 1.21
N CYS A 421 15.54 -2.27 1.64
CA CYS A 421 16.11 -3.61 1.41
C CYS A 421 15.26 -4.71 2.09
N ALA A 422 14.89 -4.50 3.34
CA ALA A 422 14.08 -5.44 4.10
C ALA A 422 12.72 -5.68 3.46
N ARG A 423 12.08 -4.62 2.92
CA ARG A 423 10.80 -4.69 2.19
C ARG A 423 10.84 -5.66 1.02
N ILE A 424 11.88 -5.62 0.20
CA ILE A 424 12.07 -6.57 -0.91
C ILE A 424 12.15 -8.00 -0.37
N ILE A 425 12.98 -8.21 0.65
CA ILE A 425 13.29 -9.55 1.16
C ILE A 425 12.04 -10.18 1.77
N PHE A 426 11.36 -9.48 2.70
CA PHE A 426 10.23 -10.09 3.39
C PHE A 426 9.01 -10.25 2.50
N SER A 427 8.71 -9.25 1.63
CA SER A 427 7.52 -9.31 0.77
C SER A 427 7.64 -10.41 -0.29
N LEU A 428 8.77 -10.50 -0.99
CA LEU A 428 8.97 -11.54 -1.98
C LEU A 428 9.02 -12.93 -1.34
N LYS A 429 9.69 -13.10 -0.19
CA LYS A 429 9.70 -14.38 0.54
C LYS A 429 8.32 -14.77 1.04
N PHE A 430 7.49 -13.81 1.47
CA PHE A 430 6.10 -14.09 1.81
C PHE A 430 5.32 -14.61 0.59
N HIS A 431 5.38 -13.92 -0.54
CA HIS A 431 4.69 -14.34 -1.77
C HIS A 431 5.20 -15.66 -2.33
N LEU A 432 6.49 -15.98 -2.15
CA LEU A 432 7.07 -17.29 -2.45
C LEU A 432 6.71 -18.39 -1.43
N GLY A 433 5.98 -18.05 -0.37
CA GLY A 433 5.63 -19.00 0.70
C GLY A 433 6.79 -19.40 1.60
N GLN A 434 7.90 -18.65 1.59
CA GLN A 434 9.12 -18.91 2.36
C GLN A 434 9.15 -18.20 3.72
N MET A 435 8.27 -17.24 3.97
CA MET A 435 8.12 -16.55 5.26
C MET A 435 6.64 -16.39 5.60
N THR A 436 6.33 -16.58 6.87
CA THR A 436 5.02 -16.23 7.45
C THR A 436 4.97 -14.73 7.80
N PRO A 437 3.79 -14.13 7.99
CA PRO A 437 3.69 -12.75 8.47
C PRO A 437 4.43 -12.51 9.80
N ALA A 438 4.43 -13.47 10.72
CA ALA A 438 5.15 -13.38 11.99
C ALA A 438 6.67 -13.29 11.80
N GLU A 439 7.23 -14.14 10.94
CA GLU A 439 8.66 -14.11 10.60
C GLU A 439 9.04 -12.82 9.87
N CYS A 440 8.12 -12.24 9.06
CA CYS A 440 8.35 -10.92 8.44
C CYS A 440 8.45 -9.80 9.48
N VAL A 441 7.62 -9.84 10.53
CA VAL A 441 7.71 -8.87 11.65
C VAL A 441 9.02 -9.03 12.41
N ASP A 442 9.39 -10.26 12.77
CA ASP A 442 10.65 -10.53 13.48
C ASP A 442 11.85 -10.07 12.65
N PHE A 443 11.81 -10.30 11.35
CA PHE A 443 12.84 -9.85 10.41
C PHE A 443 12.99 -8.31 10.41
N LEU A 444 11.90 -7.54 10.40
CA LEU A 444 11.95 -6.08 10.46
C LEU A 444 12.50 -5.56 11.80
N VAL A 445 12.10 -6.16 12.91
CA VAL A 445 12.62 -5.81 14.24
C VAL A 445 14.13 -6.07 14.29
N ASP A 446 14.58 -7.23 13.83
CA ASP A 446 15.98 -7.62 13.91
C ASP A 446 16.89 -6.87 12.93
N LYS A 447 16.45 -6.71 11.69
CA LYS A 447 17.27 -6.21 10.58
C LYS A 447 17.20 -4.71 10.40
N VAL A 448 16.11 -4.06 10.82
CA VAL A 448 15.95 -2.60 10.68
C VAL A 448 16.00 -1.88 12.03
N GLY A 449 15.72 -2.60 13.12
CA GLY A 449 15.62 -2.01 14.46
C GLY A 449 14.29 -1.28 14.69
N PHE A 450 13.23 -1.69 13.99
CA PHE A 450 11.91 -1.12 14.21
C PHE A 450 11.34 -1.53 15.56
N GLU A 451 10.56 -0.62 16.16
CA GLU A 451 9.67 -0.98 17.24
C GLU A 451 8.66 -2.02 16.74
N ARG A 452 8.42 -3.08 17.53
CA ARG A 452 7.54 -4.18 17.10
C ARG A 452 6.15 -3.74 16.62
N PRO A 453 5.45 -2.77 17.26
CA PRO A 453 4.18 -2.27 16.75
C PRO A 453 4.27 -1.68 15.33
N ASN A 454 5.36 -0.97 15.03
CA ASN A 454 5.60 -0.40 13.70
C ASN A 454 5.87 -1.50 12.66
N ALA A 455 6.63 -2.54 13.04
CA ALA A 455 6.86 -3.71 12.18
C ALA A 455 5.56 -4.48 11.88
N VAL A 456 4.68 -4.66 12.88
CA VAL A 456 3.35 -5.26 12.69
C VAL A 456 2.49 -4.44 11.73
N GLY A 457 2.44 -3.12 11.90
CA GLY A 457 1.73 -2.21 11.00
C GLY A 457 2.24 -2.30 9.57
N GLU A 458 3.56 -2.33 9.37
CA GLU A 458 4.21 -2.44 8.07
C GLU A 458 3.88 -3.77 7.36
N VAL A 459 3.98 -4.89 8.05
CA VAL A 459 3.66 -6.22 7.50
C VAL A 459 2.17 -6.33 7.20
N ARG A 460 1.31 -5.81 8.07
CA ARG A 460 -0.14 -5.80 7.88
C ARG A 460 -0.52 -5.07 6.61
N ARG A 461 -0.06 -3.82 6.43
CA ARG A 461 -0.39 -3.02 5.25
C ARG A 461 0.17 -3.65 3.97
N SER A 462 1.31 -4.36 4.05
CA SER A 462 1.93 -5.03 2.90
C SER A 462 1.10 -6.21 2.38
N PHE A 463 0.30 -6.85 3.24
CA PHE A 463 -0.42 -8.09 2.90
C PHE A 463 -1.94 -7.99 2.99
N SER A 464 -2.48 -6.81 3.30
CA SER A 464 -3.93 -6.59 3.44
C SER A 464 -4.69 -6.46 2.11
N GLY A 465 -4.00 -6.46 0.97
CA GLY A 465 -4.60 -6.23 -0.35
C GLY A 465 -4.70 -4.75 -0.75
N ALA A 466 -4.33 -3.81 0.13
CA ALA A 466 -4.35 -2.38 -0.18
C ALA A 466 -3.23 -1.95 -1.14
N TYR A 467 -2.19 -2.77 -1.29
CA TYR A 467 -1.04 -2.52 -2.17
C TYR A 467 -0.88 -3.68 -3.15
N SER A 468 -0.37 -3.36 -4.35
CA SER A 468 0.03 -4.40 -5.31
C SER A 468 1.13 -5.30 -4.72
N PRO A 469 1.25 -6.54 -5.16
CA PRO A 469 2.21 -7.51 -4.61
C PRO A 469 3.67 -7.08 -4.66
N LEU A 470 4.03 -6.28 -5.66
CA LEU A 470 5.39 -5.76 -5.84
C LEU A 470 5.62 -4.37 -5.23
N TYR A 471 4.58 -3.76 -4.62
CA TYR A 471 4.69 -2.39 -4.09
C TYR A 471 5.88 -2.20 -3.15
N GLN A 472 6.13 -3.17 -2.28
CA GLN A 472 7.24 -3.09 -1.33
C GLN A 472 8.62 -3.20 -2.00
N ALA A 473 8.70 -3.90 -3.13
CA ALA A 473 9.94 -3.99 -3.92
C ALA A 473 10.18 -2.72 -4.77
N ALA A 474 9.12 -2.03 -5.15
CA ALA A 474 9.15 -0.91 -6.08
C ALA A 474 10.05 0.25 -5.63
N TYR A 475 10.10 0.54 -4.33
CA TYR A 475 10.96 1.59 -3.78
C TYR A 475 12.42 1.45 -4.23
N LEU A 476 13.09 0.41 -3.75
CA LEU A 476 14.53 0.25 -3.97
C LEU A 476 14.85 -0.16 -5.40
N VAL A 477 14.06 -1.06 -5.99
CA VAL A 477 14.29 -1.52 -7.38
C VAL A 477 14.10 -0.34 -8.35
N GLY A 478 13.00 0.40 -8.23
CA GLY A 478 12.75 1.59 -9.06
C GLY A 478 13.80 2.67 -8.88
N GLY A 479 14.19 2.94 -7.61
CA GLY A 479 15.26 3.90 -7.31
C GLY A 479 16.60 3.53 -7.93
N ILE A 480 17.00 2.26 -7.85
CA ILE A 480 18.25 1.77 -8.47
C ILE A 480 18.17 1.85 -10.00
N GLN A 481 17.04 1.51 -10.61
CA GLN A 481 16.87 1.61 -12.06
C GLN A 481 16.95 3.06 -12.55
N LEU A 482 16.24 3.99 -11.88
CA LEU A 482 16.33 5.42 -12.21
C LEU A 482 17.73 5.97 -12.00
N LYS A 483 18.41 5.58 -10.91
CA LYS A 483 19.81 5.97 -10.65
C LYS A 483 20.76 5.42 -11.71
N SER A 484 20.59 4.19 -12.13
CA SER A 484 21.39 3.60 -13.21
C SER A 484 21.15 4.30 -14.55
N LEU A 485 19.90 4.67 -14.85
CA LEU A 485 19.57 5.45 -16.05
C LEU A 485 20.19 6.85 -16.00
N HIS A 486 20.05 7.53 -14.86
CA HIS A 486 20.69 8.83 -14.59
C HIS A 486 22.19 8.76 -14.85
N ASP A 487 22.89 7.82 -14.21
CA ASP A 487 24.35 7.71 -14.31
C ASP A 487 24.82 7.40 -15.73
N SER A 488 24.03 6.61 -16.48
CA SER A 488 24.36 6.29 -17.86
C SER A 488 24.25 7.48 -18.80
N LEU A 489 23.36 8.43 -18.53
CA LEU A 489 23.14 9.60 -19.38
C LEU A 489 23.97 10.81 -18.91
N THR A 490 24.07 11.05 -17.61
CA THR A 490 24.82 12.19 -17.07
C THR A 490 26.32 11.90 -17.05
N GLY A 491 26.74 10.67 -16.69
CA GLY A 491 28.15 10.26 -16.71
C GLY A 491 28.76 10.20 -18.12
N ALA A 492 27.92 9.98 -19.13
CA ALA A 492 28.33 10.07 -20.53
C ALA A 492 28.31 11.50 -21.09
N GLY A 493 27.94 12.49 -20.28
CA GLY A 493 27.82 13.89 -20.69
C GLY A 493 26.70 14.17 -21.71
N LYS A 494 25.73 13.24 -21.84
CA LYS A 494 24.58 13.40 -22.74
C LYS A 494 23.53 14.37 -22.18
N MET A 495 23.40 14.41 -20.86
CA MET A 495 22.46 15.26 -20.12
C MET A 495 23.11 15.81 -18.86
N THR A 496 22.70 16.99 -18.42
CA THR A 496 22.94 17.49 -17.08
C THR A 496 21.98 16.84 -16.09
N ASN A 497 22.24 16.96 -14.78
CA ASN A 497 21.31 16.50 -13.75
C ASN A 497 19.90 17.09 -13.96
N ARG A 498 19.81 18.40 -14.19
CA ARG A 498 18.53 19.07 -14.39
C ARG A 498 17.81 18.57 -15.63
N GLU A 499 18.49 18.47 -16.77
CA GLU A 499 17.88 17.96 -18.02
C GLU A 499 17.32 16.57 -17.84
N PHE A 500 18.07 15.66 -17.21
CA PHE A 500 17.62 14.31 -16.93
C PHE A 500 16.38 14.30 -16.03
N ASN A 501 16.45 14.97 -14.89
CA ASN A 501 15.37 14.95 -13.90
C ASN A 501 14.10 15.60 -14.44
N ASP A 502 14.20 16.70 -15.15
CA ASP A 502 13.06 17.37 -15.81
C ASP A 502 12.46 16.49 -16.91
N ALA A 503 13.28 15.78 -17.65
CA ALA A 503 12.82 14.89 -18.72
C ALA A 503 12.05 13.68 -18.14
N VAL A 504 12.56 13.06 -17.08
CA VAL A 504 11.89 11.95 -16.37
C VAL A 504 10.52 12.40 -15.84
N LEU A 505 10.45 13.53 -15.13
CA LEU A 505 9.20 14.07 -14.59
C LEU A 505 8.12 14.29 -15.67
N LYS A 506 8.53 14.70 -16.87
CA LYS A 506 7.62 14.94 -18.01
C LYS A 506 7.11 13.66 -18.66
N GLN A 507 7.69 12.49 -18.37
CA GLN A 507 7.19 11.20 -18.88
C GLN A 507 5.98 10.67 -18.09
N ASN A 508 5.68 11.24 -16.93
CA ASN A 508 4.67 10.73 -16.00
C ASN A 508 5.05 9.33 -15.46
N ARG A 509 4.12 8.59 -14.86
CA ARG A 509 4.38 7.35 -14.10
C ARG A 509 4.22 6.09 -14.96
N ILE A 510 4.99 6.00 -16.04
CA ILE A 510 5.07 4.81 -16.91
C ILE A 510 6.28 3.95 -16.52
N PRO A 511 6.36 2.65 -16.88
CA PRO A 511 7.51 1.81 -16.57
C PRO A 511 8.85 2.44 -16.97
N ILE A 512 9.89 2.23 -16.15
CA ILE A 512 11.20 2.92 -16.31
C ILE A 512 11.83 2.60 -17.67
N GLU A 513 11.64 1.39 -18.20
CA GLU A 513 12.12 1.03 -19.53
C GLU A 513 11.43 1.85 -20.64
N MET A 514 10.18 2.24 -20.43
CA MET A 514 9.46 3.12 -21.34
C MET A 514 9.89 4.59 -21.19
N ILE A 515 10.27 5.01 -19.98
CA ILE A 515 10.95 6.30 -19.76
C ILE A 515 12.27 6.31 -20.54
N ARG A 516 13.10 5.26 -20.39
CA ARG A 516 14.36 5.11 -21.14
C ARG A 516 14.15 5.22 -22.67
N ALA A 517 13.10 4.59 -23.19
CA ALA A 517 12.78 4.63 -24.62
C ALA A 517 12.32 6.01 -25.08
N GLY A 518 11.80 6.84 -24.18
CA GLY A 518 11.33 8.20 -24.46
C GLY A 518 12.36 9.31 -24.26
N LEU A 519 13.55 9.00 -23.69
CA LEU A 519 14.70 9.91 -23.49
C LEU A 519 15.71 9.76 -24.61
#